data_087c994f79ea89cdb792a1741e417c80
#
_entry.id   087c994f79ea89cdb792a1741e417c80
#
_cell.length_a   1.000
_cell.length_b   1.000
_cell.length_c   1.000
_cell.angle_alpha   90.00
_cell.angle_beta   90.00
_cell.angle_gamma   90.00
#
_symmetry.space_group_name_H-M   'P 1'
#
loop_
_entity.id
_entity.type
_entity.pdbx_description
1 polymer ?
#
loop_
_entity_poly.entity_id
_entity_poly.type
_entity_poly.pdbx_seq_one_letter_code
_entity_poly.pdbx_strand_id
1 'polypeptide(L)'
;MRILITGVAGLIGSRLADWIIENKPECEVYGIDDLSGGYLENVNPEVKFIESNLINGVTLEQVFEKYKPEYVFHFAAYAAEGLSPFIRNYNYQNNLVATANIVNECIKHDVKRLVFTSTLAVYGHGYGGIFDEDQIPNPIDPYGVAKYACEMDIRIAGEQHGLEWCIIRPHNVYGVKQNIW
;
A
#
# COMPACT_ATOMS: atom_id res chain seq x y z
N MET A 1 1.08 -16.77 -11.85
CA MET A 1 1.73 -15.65 -11.14
C MET A 1 0.93 -15.36 -9.88
N ARG A 2 1.59 -15.24 -8.72
CA ARG A 2 0.93 -15.00 -7.43
C ARG A 2 1.08 -13.54 -7.05
N ILE A 3 -0.05 -12.87 -6.82
CA ILE A 3 -0.12 -11.44 -6.56
C ILE A 3 -0.76 -11.22 -5.19
N LEU A 4 -0.11 -10.46 -4.33
CA LEU A 4 -0.68 -10.01 -3.07
C LEU A 4 -1.07 -8.53 -3.20
N ILE A 5 -2.31 -8.21 -2.81
CA ILE A 5 -2.84 -6.85 -2.75
C ILE A 5 -3.19 -6.55 -1.30
N THR A 6 -2.56 -5.56 -0.69
CA THR A 6 -2.97 -5.05 0.62
C THR A 6 -3.92 -3.87 0.43
N GLY A 7 -4.89 -3.70 1.33
CA GLY A 7 -5.95 -2.72 1.13
C GLY A 7 -6.96 -3.15 0.05
N VAL A 8 -7.17 -4.46 -0.09
CA VAL A 8 -7.97 -5.05 -1.17
C VAL A 8 -9.46 -4.75 -1.06
N ALA A 9 -9.96 -4.39 0.11
CA ALA A 9 -11.35 -3.97 0.32
C ALA A 9 -11.58 -2.46 0.09
N GLY A 10 -10.49 -1.70 -0.11
CA GLY A 10 -10.53 -0.28 -0.45
C GLY A 10 -10.71 -0.02 -1.95
N LEU A 11 -10.87 1.27 -2.32
CA LEU A 11 -11.12 1.71 -3.70
C LEU A 11 -10.08 1.18 -4.70
N ILE A 12 -8.78 1.43 -4.46
CA ILE A 12 -7.74 1.10 -5.42
C ILE A 12 -7.49 -0.41 -5.47
N GLY A 13 -7.39 -1.05 -4.29
CA GLY A 13 -7.10 -2.48 -4.18
C GLY A 13 -8.18 -3.35 -4.81
N SER A 14 -9.46 -3.05 -4.55
CA SER A 14 -10.57 -3.81 -5.10
C SER A 14 -10.68 -3.67 -6.63
N ARG A 15 -10.42 -2.46 -7.16
CA ARG A 15 -10.44 -2.21 -8.61
C ARG A 15 -9.29 -2.93 -9.32
N LEU A 16 -8.10 -2.93 -8.71
CA LEU A 16 -6.98 -3.69 -9.28
C LEU A 16 -7.26 -5.20 -9.26
N ALA A 17 -7.82 -5.72 -8.15
CA ALA A 17 -8.18 -7.12 -8.05
C ALA A 17 -9.17 -7.53 -9.15
N ASP A 18 -10.26 -6.77 -9.34
CA ASP A 18 -11.23 -6.99 -10.42
C ASP A 18 -10.53 -7.03 -11.77
N TRP A 19 -9.71 -6.03 -12.07
CA TRP A 19 -9.03 -5.94 -13.35
C TRP A 19 -8.10 -7.13 -13.61
N ILE A 20 -7.33 -7.57 -12.59
CA ILE A 20 -6.42 -8.71 -12.72
C ILE A 20 -7.22 -9.99 -12.99
N ILE A 21 -8.30 -10.24 -12.24
CA ILE A 21 -9.13 -11.44 -12.40
C ILE A 21 -9.75 -11.47 -13.80
N GLU A 22 -10.27 -10.35 -14.28
CA GLU A 22 -10.89 -10.26 -15.60
C GLU A 22 -9.89 -10.40 -16.76
N ASN A 23 -8.68 -9.83 -16.62
CA ASN A 23 -7.76 -9.70 -17.75
C ASN A 23 -6.52 -10.59 -17.67
N LYS A 24 -6.27 -11.23 -16.52
CA LYS A 24 -5.12 -12.09 -16.24
C LYS A 24 -5.53 -13.35 -15.48
N PRO A 25 -6.39 -14.20 -16.06
CA PRO A 25 -6.97 -15.36 -15.38
C PRO A 25 -5.93 -16.41 -14.95
N GLU A 26 -4.72 -16.34 -15.47
CA GLU A 26 -3.58 -17.17 -15.05
C GLU A 26 -2.95 -16.71 -13.71
N CYS A 27 -3.40 -15.57 -13.16
CA CYS A 27 -2.89 -15.05 -11.89
C CYS A 27 -3.74 -15.52 -10.72
N GLU A 28 -3.08 -15.86 -9.62
CA GLU A 28 -3.72 -16.06 -8.34
C GLU A 28 -3.65 -14.77 -7.53
N VAL A 29 -4.80 -14.25 -7.12
CA VAL A 29 -4.89 -13.00 -6.36
C VAL A 29 -5.19 -13.30 -4.90
N TYR A 30 -4.32 -12.83 -4.02
CA TYR A 30 -4.46 -12.84 -2.58
C TYR A 30 -4.68 -11.41 -2.10
N GLY A 31 -5.58 -11.22 -1.15
CA GLY A 31 -5.91 -9.89 -0.64
C GLY A 31 -5.85 -9.84 0.87
N ILE A 32 -5.20 -8.82 1.44
CA ILE A 32 -5.21 -8.53 2.88
C ILE A 32 -5.89 -7.18 3.12
N ASP A 33 -6.79 -7.15 4.08
CA ASP A 33 -7.43 -5.93 4.59
C ASP A 33 -7.92 -6.17 6.01
N ASP A 34 -7.95 -5.14 6.86
CA ASP A 34 -8.50 -5.23 8.21
C ASP A 34 -9.92 -4.64 8.31
N LEU A 35 -10.48 -4.24 7.16
CA LEU A 35 -11.81 -3.66 7.01
C LEU A 35 -12.02 -2.35 7.81
N SER A 36 -10.94 -1.71 8.27
CA SER A 36 -11.03 -0.44 9.00
C SER A 36 -11.42 0.75 8.12
N GLY A 37 -11.17 0.66 6.81
CA GLY A 37 -11.48 1.71 5.84
C GLY A 37 -12.12 1.21 4.54
N GLY A 38 -12.20 -0.11 4.35
CA GLY A 38 -12.82 -0.77 3.20
C GLY A 38 -14.04 -1.59 3.60
N TYR A 39 -14.74 -2.12 2.61
CA TYR A 39 -15.91 -2.98 2.82
C TYR A 39 -15.68 -4.35 2.20
N LEU A 40 -16.05 -5.42 2.91
CA LEU A 40 -15.93 -6.80 2.43
C LEU A 40 -16.66 -7.01 1.09
N GLU A 41 -17.78 -6.32 0.89
CA GLU A 41 -18.56 -6.35 -0.36
C GLU A 41 -17.81 -5.82 -1.58
N ASN A 42 -16.73 -5.05 -1.38
CA ASN A 42 -15.86 -4.58 -2.46
C ASN A 42 -14.90 -5.67 -2.94
N VAL A 43 -14.64 -6.68 -2.12
CA VAL A 43 -13.69 -7.74 -2.45
C VAL A 43 -14.29 -8.69 -3.46
N ASN A 44 -13.61 -8.89 -4.58
CA ASN A 44 -14.04 -9.84 -5.59
C ASN A 44 -14.05 -11.27 -5.00
N PRO A 45 -15.11 -12.07 -5.20
CA PRO A 45 -15.23 -13.42 -4.62
C PRO A 45 -14.13 -14.40 -5.06
N GLU A 46 -13.43 -14.13 -6.16
CA GLU A 46 -12.28 -14.95 -6.59
C GLU A 46 -10.96 -14.61 -5.89
N VAL A 47 -10.92 -13.51 -5.14
CA VAL A 47 -9.76 -13.15 -4.30
C VAL A 47 -9.69 -14.07 -3.10
N LYS A 48 -8.53 -14.65 -2.86
CA LYS A 48 -8.25 -15.36 -1.60
C LYS A 48 -8.04 -14.34 -0.49
N PHE A 49 -9.13 -13.95 0.16
CA PHE A 49 -9.17 -12.87 1.15
C PHE A 49 -8.65 -13.32 2.52
N ILE A 50 -7.85 -12.48 3.14
CA ILE A 50 -7.31 -12.64 4.49
C ILE A 50 -7.64 -11.37 5.28
N GLU A 51 -8.50 -11.50 6.31
CA GLU A 51 -8.78 -10.40 7.23
C GLU A 51 -7.65 -10.30 8.24
N SER A 52 -6.83 -9.27 8.14
CA SER A 52 -5.72 -9.01 9.06
C SER A 52 -5.20 -7.60 8.95
N ASN A 53 -4.71 -7.09 10.09
CA ASN A 53 -3.98 -5.83 10.14
C ASN A 53 -2.48 -6.07 9.87
N LEU A 54 -1.87 -5.25 9.04
CA LEU A 54 -0.46 -5.38 8.63
C LEU A 54 0.55 -5.05 9.74
N ILE A 55 0.10 -4.47 10.86
CA ILE A 55 0.93 -4.28 12.05
C ILE A 55 1.22 -5.64 12.72
N ASN A 56 0.36 -6.64 12.51
CA ASN A 56 0.58 -7.99 13.00
C ASN A 56 1.58 -8.75 12.11
N GLY A 57 2.87 -8.58 12.41
CA GLY A 57 3.95 -9.20 11.65
C GLY A 57 3.87 -10.73 11.60
N VAL A 58 3.39 -11.38 12.66
CA VAL A 58 3.27 -12.87 12.70
C VAL A 58 2.27 -13.38 11.65
N THR A 59 1.11 -12.75 11.55
CA THR A 59 0.11 -13.12 10.53
C THR A 59 0.64 -12.85 9.13
N LEU A 60 1.33 -11.72 8.95
CA LEU A 60 1.92 -11.34 7.66
C LEU A 60 2.97 -12.36 7.21
N GLU A 61 3.90 -12.76 8.10
CA GLU A 61 4.88 -13.82 7.85
C GLU A 61 4.22 -15.12 7.39
N GLN A 62 3.19 -15.59 8.11
CA GLN A 62 2.44 -16.79 7.73
C GLN A 62 1.80 -16.69 6.33
N VAL A 63 1.32 -15.51 5.95
CA VAL A 63 0.76 -15.25 4.62
C VAL A 63 1.85 -15.38 3.55
N PHE A 64 3.01 -14.77 3.75
CA PHE A 64 4.11 -14.85 2.80
C PHE A 64 4.70 -16.28 2.71
N GLU A 65 4.86 -16.96 3.83
CA GLU A 65 5.31 -18.38 3.84
C GLU A 65 4.35 -19.29 3.07
N LYS A 66 3.05 -19.13 3.30
CA LYS A 66 2.02 -19.99 2.72
C LYS A 66 1.80 -19.72 1.23
N TYR A 67 1.69 -18.47 0.85
CA TYR A 67 1.25 -18.09 -0.49
C TYR A 67 2.38 -17.68 -1.43
N LYS A 68 3.56 -17.31 -0.89
CA LYS A 68 4.78 -16.95 -1.63
C LYS A 68 4.49 -15.98 -2.78
N PRO A 69 3.98 -14.78 -2.49
CA PRO A 69 3.64 -13.81 -3.53
C PRO A 69 4.88 -13.42 -4.33
N GLU A 70 4.71 -13.32 -5.64
CA GLU A 70 5.78 -12.88 -6.55
C GLU A 70 5.76 -11.37 -6.77
N TYR A 71 4.57 -10.76 -6.67
CA TYR A 71 4.33 -9.33 -6.77
C TYR A 71 3.45 -8.88 -5.62
N VAL A 72 3.80 -7.74 -5.04
CA VAL A 72 3.03 -7.13 -3.94
C VAL A 72 2.59 -5.74 -4.36
N PHE A 73 1.27 -5.48 -4.30
CA PHE A 73 0.68 -4.16 -4.45
C PHE A 73 0.22 -3.68 -3.08
N HIS A 74 0.96 -2.72 -2.53
CA HIS A 74 0.73 -2.22 -1.18
C HIS A 74 -0.09 -0.93 -1.23
N PHE A 75 -1.41 -1.08 -1.07
CA PHE A 75 -2.39 0.01 -1.08
C PHE A 75 -3.03 0.25 0.29
N ALA A 76 -2.87 -0.67 1.24
CA ALA A 76 -3.32 -0.46 2.60
C ALA A 76 -2.68 0.77 3.21
N ALA A 77 -3.50 1.67 3.71
CA ALA A 77 -3.08 2.90 4.35
C ALA A 77 -4.23 3.52 5.13
N TYR A 78 -3.93 4.23 6.20
CA TYR A 78 -4.87 5.17 6.79
C TYR A 78 -4.67 6.53 6.11
N ALA A 79 -5.45 6.78 5.05
CA ALA A 79 -5.30 7.94 4.17
C ALA A 79 -6.11 9.16 4.68
N ALA A 80 -5.85 9.58 5.92
CA ALA A 80 -6.52 10.72 6.55
C ALA A 80 -5.54 11.87 6.83
N GLU A 81 -5.10 12.55 5.79
CA GLU A 81 -4.16 13.67 5.85
C GLU A 81 -4.57 14.70 6.91
N GLY A 82 -5.80 15.23 6.82
CA GLY A 82 -6.31 16.26 7.73
C GLY A 82 -6.45 15.82 9.20
N LEU A 83 -6.60 14.51 9.48
CA LEU A 83 -6.66 13.99 10.84
C LEU A 83 -5.29 13.61 11.38
N SER A 84 -4.30 13.40 10.53
CA SER A 84 -2.98 12.88 10.91
C SER A 84 -2.29 13.67 12.04
N PRO A 85 -2.44 15.02 12.15
CA PRO A 85 -1.86 15.78 13.26
C PRO A 85 -2.43 15.42 14.64
N PHE A 86 -3.64 14.89 14.70
CA PHE A 86 -4.34 14.55 15.94
C PHE A 86 -4.18 13.09 16.34
N ILE A 87 -3.76 12.23 15.41
CA ILE A 87 -3.68 10.77 15.57
C ILE A 87 -2.31 10.23 15.17
N ARG A 88 -1.22 10.95 15.45
CA ARG A 88 0.16 10.64 14.99
C ARG A 88 0.55 9.19 15.19
N ASN A 89 0.35 8.65 16.39
CA ASN A 89 0.71 7.26 16.69
C ASN A 89 -0.03 6.30 15.77
N TYR A 90 -1.34 6.42 15.69
CA TYR A 90 -2.18 5.59 14.82
C TYR A 90 -1.77 5.72 13.35
N ASN A 91 -1.52 6.96 12.90
CA ASN A 91 -1.03 7.23 11.55
C ASN A 91 0.30 6.51 11.25
N TYR A 92 1.28 6.61 12.15
CA TYR A 92 2.58 5.97 11.94
C TYR A 92 2.49 4.44 12.02
N GLN A 93 1.68 3.88 12.91
CA GLN A 93 1.47 2.45 12.99
C GLN A 93 0.88 1.89 11.69
N ASN A 94 -0.19 2.49 11.18
CA ASN A 94 -0.92 1.98 10.02
C ASN A 94 -0.28 2.35 8.67
N ASN A 95 0.57 3.35 8.61
CA ASN A 95 1.26 3.73 7.37
C ASN A 95 2.73 3.30 7.39
N LEU A 96 3.53 3.72 8.38
CA LEU A 96 4.97 3.49 8.36
C LEU A 96 5.34 2.09 8.87
N VAL A 97 4.86 1.69 10.06
CA VAL A 97 5.19 0.37 10.62
C VAL A 97 4.60 -0.76 9.77
N ALA A 98 3.36 -0.63 9.31
CA ALA A 98 2.74 -1.58 8.41
C ALA A 98 3.54 -1.75 7.10
N THR A 99 4.03 -0.64 6.51
CA THR A 99 4.86 -0.69 5.31
C THR A 99 6.21 -1.36 5.59
N ALA A 100 6.87 -1.04 6.70
CA ALA A 100 8.14 -1.67 7.08
C ALA A 100 7.99 -3.20 7.22
N ASN A 101 6.88 -3.69 7.80
CA ASN A 101 6.59 -5.12 7.86
C ASN A 101 6.45 -5.72 6.45
N ILE A 102 5.75 -5.07 5.52
CA ILE A 102 5.64 -5.51 4.13
C ILE A 102 7.00 -5.56 3.44
N VAL A 103 7.83 -4.54 3.61
CA VAL A 103 9.18 -4.48 3.01
C VAL A 103 10.04 -5.63 3.53
N ASN A 104 10.03 -5.89 4.84
CA ASN A 104 10.77 -7.01 5.44
C ASN A 104 10.34 -8.36 4.84
N GLU A 105 9.04 -8.62 4.72
CA GLU A 105 8.56 -9.86 4.14
C GLU A 105 8.86 -9.95 2.64
N CYS A 106 8.82 -8.83 1.91
CA CYS A 106 9.22 -8.81 0.50
C CYS A 106 10.69 -9.21 0.31
N ILE A 107 11.59 -8.71 1.17
CA ILE A 107 13.02 -9.05 1.15
C ILE A 107 13.21 -10.53 1.51
N LYS A 108 12.61 -10.97 2.63
CA LYS A 108 12.76 -12.33 3.18
C LYS A 108 12.28 -13.42 2.20
N HIS A 109 11.29 -13.11 1.37
CA HIS A 109 10.65 -14.05 0.46
C HIS A 109 10.96 -13.81 -1.02
N ASP A 110 12.00 -13.04 -1.34
CA ASP A 110 12.47 -12.76 -2.70
C ASP A 110 11.34 -12.28 -3.63
N VAL A 111 10.51 -11.36 -3.15
CA VAL A 111 9.45 -10.75 -3.97
C VAL A 111 10.06 -10.04 -5.17
N LYS A 112 9.56 -10.33 -6.37
CA LYS A 112 10.09 -9.76 -7.62
C LYS A 112 9.91 -8.26 -7.72
N ARG A 113 8.77 -7.74 -7.26
CA ARG A 113 8.50 -6.29 -7.25
C ARG A 113 7.46 -5.90 -6.22
N LEU A 114 7.74 -4.82 -5.50
CA LEU A 114 6.81 -4.10 -4.64
C LEU A 114 6.30 -2.85 -5.37
N VAL A 115 4.99 -2.72 -5.52
CA VAL A 115 4.33 -1.48 -5.97
C VAL A 115 3.71 -0.81 -4.76
N PHE A 116 4.15 0.40 -4.43
CA PHE A 116 3.73 1.16 -3.26
C PHE A 116 2.95 2.40 -3.66
N THR A 117 1.79 2.60 -3.04
CA THR A 117 1.04 3.84 -3.18
C THR A 117 1.46 4.84 -2.11
N SER A 118 2.25 5.81 -2.54
CA SER A 118 2.57 7.01 -1.79
C SER A 118 1.44 8.05 -1.93
N THR A 119 1.76 9.33 -2.02
CA THR A 119 0.79 10.42 -2.07
C THR A 119 1.40 11.70 -2.59
N LEU A 120 0.59 12.58 -3.16
CA LEU A 120 0.96 13.96 -3.45
C LEU A 120 1.34 14.76 -2.18
N ALA A 121 0.82 14.37 -0.99
CA ALA A 121 1.11 15.03 0.28
C ALA A 121 2.61 15.04 0.65
N VAL A 122 3.44 14.19 0.02
CA VAL A 122 4.90 14.22 0.21
C VAL A 122 5.52 15.53 -0.25
N TYR A 123 4.90 16.24 -1.19
CA TYR A 123 5.40 17.54 -1.69
C TYR A 123 5.01 18.73 -0.81
N GLY A 124 4.07 18.55 0.14
CA GLY A 124 3.57 19.64 0.98
C GLY A 124 2.87 20.73 0.15
N HIS A 125 3.20 21.99 0.41
CA HIS A 125 2.63 23.11 -0.34
C HIS A 125 3.13 23.18 -1.79
N GLY A 126 4.17 22.45 -2.14
CA GLY A 126 4.84 22.58 -3.43
C GLY A 126 5.48 23.98 -3.61
N TYR A 127 5.99 24.20 -4.80
CA TYR A 127 6.63 25.49 -5.15
C TYR A 127 5.72 26.37 -6.03
N GLY A 128 4.43 26.04 -6.11
CA GLY A 128 3.47 26.66 -7.03
C GLY A 128 3.58 26.09 -8.45
N GLY A 129 2.45 25.81 -9.07
CA GLY A 129 2.40 25.26 -10.42
C GLY A 129 2.11 23.76 -10.48
N ILE A 130 2.70 23.09 -11.47
CA ILE A 130 2.49 21.65 -11.72
C ILE A 130 3.47 20.87 -10.87
N PHE A 131 2.98 19.83 -10.19
CA PHE A 131 3.83 18.86 -9.49
C PHE A 131 4.45 17.89 -10.50
N ASP A 132 5.72 17.57 -10.31
CA ASP A 132 6.44 16.53 -11.03
C ASP A 132 7.27 15.67 -10.06
N GLU A 133 7.79 14.57 -10.53
CA GLU A 133 8.52 13.60 -9.72
C GLU A 133 9.91 14.09 -9.28
N ASP A 134 10.44 15.13 -9.93
CA ASP A 134 11.76 15.71 -9.65
C ASP A 134 11.71 16.73 -8.50
N GLN A 135 10.51 17.16 -8.11
CA GLN A 135 10.34 18.05 -6.96
C GLN A 135 10.83 17.40 -5.67
N ILE A 136 11.58 18.18 -4.89
CA ILE A 136 12.07 17.75 -3.59
C ILE A 136 10.88 17.62 -2.63
N PRO A 137 10.64 16.42 -2.04
CA PRO A 137 9.59 16.24 -1.05
C PRO A 137 9.80 17.13 0.18
N ASN A 138 8.73 17.77 0.62
CA ASN A 138 8.70 18.63 1.81
C ASN A 138 7.34 18.51 2.52
N PRO A 139 7.01 17.33 3.09
CA PRO A 139 5.71 17.08 3.70
C PRO A 139 5.45 17.99 4.89
N ILE A 140 4.20 18.46 5.03
CA ILE A 140 3.79 19.43 6.05
C ILE A 140 2.86 18.83 7.11
N ASP A 141 2.53 17.56 7.00
CA ASP A 141 1.66 16.84 7.93
C ASP A 141 2.22 15.42 8.22
N PRO A 142 1.81 14.78 9.34
CA PRO A 142 2.30 13.47 9.72
C PRO A 142 1.99 12.33 8.72
N TYR A 143 0.92 12.46 7.92
CA TYR A 143 0.61 11.48 6.88
C TYR A 143 1.63 11.56 5.75
N GLY A 144 1.89 12.75 5.21
CA GLY A 144 2.92 12.97 4.20
C GLY A 144 4.31 12.57 4.69
N VAL A 145 4.66 12.87 5.95
CA VAL A 145 5.91 12.43 6.59
C VAL A 145 6.01 10.91 6.61
N ALA A 146 4.95 10.20 7.05
CA ALA A 146 4.95 8.74 7.08
C ALA A 146 5.13 8.14 5.68
N LYS A 147 4.39 8.64 4.69
CA LYS A 147 4.47 8.15 3.31
C LYS A 147 5.83 8.42 2.68
N TYR A 148 6.44 9.59 2.91
CA TYR A 148 7.78 9.88 2.42
C TYR A 148 8.85 9.02 3.11
N ALA A 149 8.73 8.76 4.42
CA ALA A 149 9.59 7.83 5.12
C ALA A 149 9.51 6.40 4.53
N CYS A 150 8.31 5.93 4.17
CA CYS A 150 8.13 4.66 3.46
C CYS A 150 8.85 4.64 2.11
N GLU A 151 8.77 5.74 1.34
CA GLU A 151 9.49 5.82 0.05
C GLU A 151 10.99 5.69 0.23
N MET A 152 11.55 6.35 1.26
CA MET A 152 12.99 6.25 1.56
C MET A 152 13.37 4.84 1.96
N ASP A 153 12.61 4.19 2.83
CA ASP A 153 12.85 2.82 3.29
C ASP A 153 12.79 1.81 2.12
N ILE A 154 11.79 1.92 1.25
CA ILE A 154 11.66 1.07 0.06
C ILE A 154 12.85 1.25 -0.90
N ARG A 155 13.34 2.48 -1.11
CA ARG A 155 14.53 2.73 -1.94
C ARG A 155 15.79 2.12 -1.33
N ILE A 156 15.97 2.26 0.00
CA ILE A 156 17.07 1.63 0.73
C ILE A 156 17.00 0.10 0.60
N ALA A 157 15.81 -0.50 0.73
CA ALA A 157 15.60 -1.93 0.53
C ALA A 157 16.00 -2.37 -0.90
N GLY A 158 15.67 -1.56 -1.91
CA GLY A 158 16.11 -1.79 -3.28
C GLY A 158 17.63 -1.77 -3.42
N GLU A 159 18.30 -0.78 -2.85
CA GLU A 159 19.76 -0.63 -2.91
C GLU A 159 20.50 -1.72 -2.14
N GLN A 160 20.01 -2.10 -0.96
CA GLN A 160 20.69 -3.03 -0.06
C GLN A 160 20.37 -4.50 -0.35
N HIS A 161 19.16 -4.80 -0.82
CA HIS A 161 18.66 -6.17 -0.97
C HIS A 161 18.20 -6.52 -2.40
N GLY A 162 18.26 -5.56 -3.34
CA GLY A 162 17.86 -5.81 -4.71
C GLY A 162 16.34 -5.91 -4.93
N LEU A 163 15.53 -5.48 -3.96
CA LEU A 163 14.07 -5.45 -4.12
C LEU A 163 13.69 -4.48 -5.24
N GLU A 164 13.11 -4.98 -6.33
CA GLU A 164 12.54 -4.09 -7.35
C GLU A 164 11.30 -3.39 -6.81
N TRP A 165 11.18 -2.11 -7.06
CA TRP A 165 10.05 -1.33 -6.59
C TRP A 165 9.50 -0.36 -7.64
N CYS A 166 8.25 0.03 -7.43
CA CYS A 166 7.60 1.14 -8.12
C CYS A 166 6.81 1.95 -7.09
N ILE A 167 7.08 3.25 -6.99
CA ILE A 167 6.38 4.17 -6.09
C ILE A 167 5.47 5.06 -6.91
N ILE A 168 4.19 5.08 -6.57
CA ILE A 168 3.17 5.90 -7.22
C ILE A 168 2.75 7.01 -6.25
N ARG A 169 2.77 8.26 -6.68
CA ARG A 169 2.30 9.44 -5.92
C ARG A 169 0.99 9.97 -6.52
N PRO A 170 -0.15 9.32 -6.23
CA PRO A 170 -1.42 9.79 -6.79
C PRO A 170 -1.87 11.10 -6.15
N HIS A 171 -2.60 11.87 -6.91
CA HIS A 171 -3.48 12.92 -6.41
C HIS A 171 -4.77 12.30 -5.83
N ASN A 172 -5.81 13.09 -5.58
CA ASN A 172 -7.07 12.58 -5.07
C ASN A 172 -7.69 11.59 -6.06
N VAL A 173 -7.79 10.33 -5.65
CA VAL A 173 -8.42 9.26 -6.41
C VAL A 173 -9.88 9.15 -6.00
N TYR A 174 -10.77 9.03 -6.96
CA TYR A 174 -12.20 8.83 -6.72
C TYR A 174 -12.76 7.78 -7.70
N GLY A 175 -13.86 7.16 -7.32
CA GLY A 175 -14.50 6.17 -8.19
C GLY A 175 -15.51 5.27 -7.49
N VAL A 176 -16.01 4.31 -8.24
CA VAL A 176 -16.91 3.24 -7.74
C VAL A 176 -16.18 2.41 -6.69
N LYS A 177 -16.88 1.98 -5.65
CA LYS A 177 -16.37 1.28 -4.46
C LYS A 177 -15.60 2.20 -3.46
N GLN A 178 -15.67 3.51 -3.64
CA GLN A 178 -15.10 4.44 -2.66
C GLN A 178 -15.92 4.44 -1.38
N ASN A 179 -15.24 4.38 -0.23
CA ASN A 179 -15.85 4.70 1.04
C ASN A 179 -16.07 6.22 1.09
N ILE A 180 -17.29 6.65 1.37
CA ILE A 180 -17.71 8.06 1.40
C ILE A 180 -17.96 8.59 2.82
N TRP A 181 -17.66 7.77 3.84
CA TRP A 181 -17.85 8.12 5.27
C TRP A 181 -16.54 8.15 6.03
#